data_62b311c1bdf95e7cec8b4e48d5e121a5
#
_entry.id   62b311c1bdf95e7cec8b4e48d5e121a5
#
_cell.length_a   1.000
_cell.length_b   1.000
_cell.length_c   1.000
_cell.angle_alpha   90.00
_cell.angle_beta   90.00
_cell.angle_gamma   90.00
#
_symmetry.space_group_name_H-M   'P 1'
#
loop_
_entity.id
_entity.type
_entity.pdbx_description
1 polymer ?
#
loop_
_entity_poly.entity_id
_entity_poly.type
_entity_poly.pdbx_seq_one_letter_code
_entity_poly.pdbx_strand_id
1 'polypeptide(L)'
;MDTLHRFQAAAEKHPEMKPFLHPISGPQDVRDIAGAWQFTGDMSGWKGYLCKYDGYVHSANALRGIYREARETGVKFFLGEKVGAVEKIVYEGSGKSRKSVGVRTKAGQFHAAKLVIVTVGAAAHKIVPEIGAEVSAKSWSVAHVRLTADETAALRGIPVTYARDLGFFFEPDPKTNLLKICPMGGGYINTNPGTGISEAPQELMRFVPKEDEERMRELLRQTLPCLADRPLVEKFICWFADTADSDFIVDYVPNTSSSVMILTGDSGHGFKMFPIVGRWVDNLLNAPDGKQSIPRWRWRVPKQKAKGESFDHDVSWRIGTVREIRDVQDQEAVKPKM
;
A
#
# COMPACT_ATOMS: atom_id res chain seq x y z
N MET A 1 20.64 6.08 -5.04
CA MET A 1 21.20 7.22 -5.83
C MET A 1 20.22 7.71 -6.90
N ASP A 2 19.59 6.81 -7.65
CA ASP A 2 18.61 7.19 -8.70
C ASP A 2 17.49 8.15 -8.26
N THR A 3 16.93 7.94 -7.08
CA THR A 3 15.81 8.77 -6.59
C THR A 3 16.26 10.20 -6.32
N LEU A 4 17.42 10.40 -5.69
CA LEU A 4 17.96 11.74 -5.45
C LEU A 4 18.21 12.48 -6.78
N HIS A 5 18.81 11.82 -7.77
CA HIS A 5 19.05 12.41 -9.09
C HIS A 5 17.74 12.79 -9.79
N ARG A 6 16.69 11.97 -9.66
CA ARG A 6 15.36 12.29 -10.21
C ARG A 6 14.73 13.51 -9.54
N PHE A 7 14.84 13.62 -8.22
CA PHE A 7 14.40 14.81 -7.49
C PHE A 7 15.20 16.04 -7.85
N GLN A 8 16.53 15.93 -8.00
CA GLN A 8 17.37 17.02 -8.45
C GLN A 8 16.98 17.49 -9.87
N ALA A 9 16.78 16.55 -10.79
CA ALA A 9 16.31 16.86 -12.14
C ALA A 9 14.91 17.48 -12.16
N ALA A 10 14.03 17.08 -11.27
CA ALA A 10 12.72 17.72 -11.10
C ALA A 10 12.89 19.14 -10.54
N ALA A 11 13.75 19.36 -9.56
CA ALA A 11 14.03 20.67 -8.98
C ALA A 11 14.69 21.64 -9.96
N GLU A 12 15.36 21.16 -11.03
CA GLU A 12 15.81 22.03 -12.12
C GLU A 12 14.65 22.58 -12.94
N LYS A 13 13.58 21.80 -13.10
CA LYS A 13 12.35 22.20 -13.80
C LYS A 13 11.39 22.98 -12.89
N HIS A 14 11.51 22.77 -11.58
CA HIS A 14 10.67 23.34 -10.54
C HIS A 14 11.58 23.94 -9.44
N PRO A 15 12.17 25.13 -9.69
CA PRO A 15 13.15 25.75 -8.79
C PRO A 15 12.65 25.96 -7.36
N GLU A 16 11.34 26.12 -7.19
CA GLU A 16 10.67 26.22 -5.89
C GLU A 16 10.88 24.99 -4.98
N MET A 17 11.28 23.83 -5.54
CA MET A 17 11.57 22.62 -4.79
C MET A 17 12.99 22.63 -4.18
N LYS A 18 13.94 23.37 -4.77
CA LYS A 18 15.35 23.35 -4.36
C LYS A 18 15.59 23.61 -2.87
N PRO A 19 14.91 24.58 -2.22
CA PRO A 19 15.12 24.86 -0.80
C PRO A 19 14.70 23.71 0.13
N PHE A 20 13.91 22.78 -0.35
CA PHE A 20 13.38 21.67 0.44
C PHE A 20 14.13 20.36 0.27
N LEU A 21 15.08 20.29 -0.68
CA LEU A 21 15.84 19.08 -0.98
C LEU A 21 17.25 19.18 -0.38
N HIS A 22 17.50 18.38 0.65
CA HIS A 22 18.78 18.35 1.37
C HIS A 22 19.47 16.99 1.17
N PRO A 23 20.57 16.92 0.40
CA PRO A 23 21.37 15.70 0.28
C PRO A 23 21.95 15.26 1.63
N ILE A 24 22.04 13.95 1.83
CA ILE A 24 22.63 13.32 3.01
C ILE A 24 23.81 12.47 2.53
N SER A 25 24.99 12.75 3.06
CA SER A 25 26.23 12.04 2.76
C SER A 25 26.78 11.26 3.95
N GLY A 26 26.19 11.47 5.14
CA GLY A 26 26.57 10.78 6.36
C GLY A 26 25.67 11.12 7.55
N PRO A 27 25.96 10.53 8.73
CA PRO A 27 25.15 10.70 9.93
C PRO A 27 25.03 12.14 10.44
N GLN A 28 26.09 12.95 10.25
CA GLN A 28 26.09 14.33 10.70
C GLN A 28 25.06 15.16 9.93
N ASP A 29 24.94 14.95 8.61
CA ASP A 29 23.92 15.64 7.81
C ASP A 29 22.50 15.34 8.32
N VAL A 30 22.24 14.07 8.73
CA VAL A 30 20.95 13.70 9.32
C VAL A 30 20.70 14.48 10.61
N ARG A 31 21.69 14.56 11.51
CA ARG A 31 21.57 15.28 12.78
C ARG A 31 21.37 16.78 12.58
N ASP A 32 22.11 17.36 11.67
CA ASP A 32 22.05 18.80 11.37
C ASP A 32 20.71 19.20 10.75
N ILE A 33 20.18 18.36 9.85
CA ILE A 33 18.92 18.60 9.16
C ILE A 33 17.72 18.28 10.06
N ALA A 34 17.82 17.19 10.83
CA ALA A 34 16.76 16.72 11.73
C ALA A 34 16.61 17.63 12.99
N GLY A 35 17.56 18.49 13.25
CA GLY A 35 17.48 19.46 14.35
C GLY A 35 17.43 18.80 15.73
N ALA A 36 16.40 19.12 16.52
CA ALA A 36 16.27 18.66 17.90
C ALA A 36 15.97 17.15 18.07
N TRP A 37 15.72 16.43 16.98
CA TRP A 37 15.42 15.02 17.09
C TRP A 37 16.68 14.20 17.27
N GLN A 38 16.68 13.42 18.31
CA GLN A 38 17.84 12.66 18.71
C GLN A 38 17.93 11.34 17.95
N PHE A 39 18.35 11.40 16.69
CA PHE A 39 18.91 10.24 16.03
C PHE A 39 20.25 9.94 16.67
N THR A 40 20.25 9.06 17.67
CA THR A 40 21.45 8.73 18.46
C THR A 40 22.19 7.53 17.90
N GLY A 41 21.63 6.85 16.92
CA GLY A 41 22.23 5.71 16.27
C GLY A 41 23.41 6.10 15.37
N ASP A 42 24.19 5.10 14.99
CA ASP A 42 25.42 5.31 14.22
C ASP A 42 25.15 5.78 12.79
N MET A 43 24.13 5.22 12.12
CA MET A 43 23.78 5.52 10.72
C MET A 43 25.00 5.47 9.79
N SER A 44 25.98 4.58 10.08
CA SER A 44 27.21 4.47 9.33
C SER A 44 26.92 4.10 7.89
N GLY A 45 27.54 4.81 6.93
CA GLY A 45 27.35 4.59 5.51
C GLY A 45 26.03 5.10 4.93
N TRP A 46 25.14 5.69 5.72
CA TRP A 46 23.90 6.25 5.22
C TRP A 46 24.14 7.37 4.20
N LYS A 47 23.50 7.25 3.05
CA LYS A 47 23.48 8.25 1.99
C LYS A 47 22.07 8.36 1.44
N GLY A 48 21.64 9.57 1.14
CA GLY A 48 20.30 9.81 0.64
C GLY A 48 19.94 11.28 0.55
N TYR A 49 18.74 11.60 0.97
CA TYR A 49 18.28 12.98 1.02
C TYR A 49 17.13 13.13 2.03
N LEU A 50 16.94 14.35 2.53
CA LEU A 50 15.71 14.79 3.17
C LEU A 50 14.96 15.71 2.21
N CYS A 51 13.69 15.44 1.96
CA CYS A 51 12.79 16.35 1.25
C CYS A 51 11.79 16.95 2.24
N LYS A 52 11.92 18.25 2.52
CA LYS A 52 10.98 18.99 3.37
C LYS A 52 9.68 19.39 2.65
N TYR A 53 9.60 19.15 1.35
CA TYR A 53 8.39 19.33 0.56
C TYR A 53 7.45 18.13 0.66
N ASP A 54 8.00 16.96 0.94
CA ASP A 54 7.24 15.74 1.18
C ASP A 54 6.70 15.69 2.63
N GLY A 55 5.77 14.79 2.85
CA GLY A 55 5.20 14.56 4.16
C GLY A 55 4.57 13.19 4.26
N TYR A 56 3.86 12.97 5.35
CA TYR A 56 3.03 11.78 5.52
C TYR A 56 1.62 12.19 5.92
N VAL A 57 0.67 11.27 5.74
CA VAL A 57 -0.70 11.47 6.15
C VAL A 57 -1.12 10.38 7.13
N HIS A 58 -1.79 10.78 8.19
CA HIS A 58 -2.41 9.84 9.12
C HIS A 58 -3.67 9.25 8.45
N SER A 59 -3.54 8.06 7.85
CA SER A 59 -4.54 7.45 6.99
C SER A 59 -5.92 7.32 7.63
N ALA A 60 -6.01 6.92 8.90
CA ALA A 60 -7.27 6.80 9.61
C ALA A 60 -7.98 8.15 9.79
N ASN A 61 -7.24 9.24 10.03
CA ASN A 61 -7.83 10.58 10.14
C ASN A 61 -8.30 11.08 8.78
N ALA A 62 -7.52 10.85 7.72
CA ALA A 62 -7.90 11.21 6.36
C ALA A 62 -9.18 10.48 5.93
N LEU A 63 -9.26 9.16 6.17
CA LEU A 63 -10.46 8.38 5.88
C LEU A 63 -11.69 8.85 6.67
N ARG A 64 -11.53 9.17 7.95
CA ARG A 64 -12.65 9.72 8.76
C ARG A 64 -13.12 11.07 8.24
N GLY A 65 -12.18 11.92 7.81
CA GLY A 65 -12.50 13.23 7.23
C GLY A 65 -13.30 13.09 5.95
N ILE A 66 -12.83 12.31 4.99
CA ILE A 66 -13.54 12.05 3.71
C ILE A 66 -14.88 11.33 3.94
N TYR A 67 -14.94 10.38 4.87
CA TYR A 67 -16.21 9.72 5.19
C TYR A 67 -17.27 10.71 5.69
N ARG A 68 -16.86 11.65 6.54
CA ARG A 68 -17.77 12.70 7.05
C ARG A 68 -18.27 13.57 5.91
N GLU A 69 -17.35 14.10 5.11
CA GLU A 69 -17.66 14.96 3.96
C GLU A 69 -18.57 14.25 2.96
N ALA A 70 -18.27 13.01 2.63
CA ALA A 70 -19.09 12.23 1.70
C ALA A 70 -20.52 11.99 2.25
N ARG A 71 -20.67 11.79 3.55
CA ARG A 71 -22.00 11.70 4.17
C ARG A 71 -22.77 13.02 4.11
N GLU A 72 -22.13 14.13 4.39
CA GLU A 72 -22.70 15.47 4.35
C GLU A 72 -23.14 15.86 2.93
N THR A 73 -22.43 15.37 1.92
CA THR A 73 -22.79 15.54 0.50
C THR A 73 -23.84 14.52 0.00
N GLY A 74 -24.37 13.67 0.87
CA GLY A 74 -25.48 12.77 0.57
C GLY A 74 -25.08 11.37 0.06
N VAL A 75 -23.79 11.00 0.11
CA VAL A 75 -23.34 9.63 -0.22
C VAL A 75 -23.91 8.65 0.83
N LYS A 76 -24.56 7.59 0.33
CA LYS A 76 -25.07 6.50 1.17
C LYS A 76 -24.01 5.45 1.41
N PHE A 77 -23.85 5.06 2.65
CA PHE A 77 -22.89 4.03 3.05
C PHE A 77 -23.60 2.79 3.60
N PHE A 78 -23.18 1.63 3.12
CA PHE A 78 -23.56 0.33 3.64
C PHE A 78 -22.30 -0.32 4.20
N LEU A 79 -22.18 -0.37 5.52
CA LEU A 79 -20.97 -0.79 6.22
C LEU A 79 -21.19 -2.12 6.96
N GLY A 80 -20.09 -2.80 7.28
CA GLY A 80 -20.08 -4.04 8.04
C GLY A 80 -19.78 -5.27 7.20
N GLU A 81 -19.40 -6.35 7.86
CA GLU A 81 -18.85 -7.57 7.25
C GLU A 81 -19.84 -8.36 6.40
N LYS A 82 -21.13 -8.13 6.57
CA LYS A 82 -22.19 -8.81 5.82
C LYS A 82 -22.98 -7.83 4.94
N VAL A 83 -23.50 -6.77 5.56
CA VAL A 83 -24.37 -5.80 4.87
C VAL A 83 -23.57 -4.95 3.89
N GLY A 84 -22.38 -4.51 4.27
CA GLY A 84 -21.49 -3.69 3.43
C GLY A 84 -20.53 -4.49 2.54
N ALA A 85 -20.34 -5.78 2.80
CA ALA A 85 -19.44 -6.60 2.01
C ALA A 85 -20.12 -7.11 0.74
N VAL A 86 -19.62 -6.69 -0.42
CA VAL A 86 -20.08 -7.19 -1.71
C VAL A 86 -19.65 -8.65 -1.88
N GLU A 87 -20.60 -9.53 -2.23
CA GLU A 87 -20.35 -10.89 -2.60
C GLU A 87 -20.02 -11.00 -4.10
N LYS A 88 -20.85 -10.35 -4.93
CA LYS A 88 -20.71 -10.38 -6.39
C LYS A 88 -21.39 -9.21 -7.10
N ILE A 89 -20.94 -8.92 -8.30
CA ILE A 89 -21.66 -8.09 -9.26
C ILE A 89 -22.76 -8.96 -9.93
N VAL A 90 -23.93 -8.38 -10.09
CA VAL A 90 -25.06 -9.03 -10.78
C VAL A 90 -25.12 -8.49 -12.21
N TYR A 91 -25.19 -9.41 -13.17
CA TYR A 91 -25.21 -9.07 -14.60
C TYR A 91 -26.52 -9.54 -15.26
N GLU A 92 -26.95 -8.78 -16.26
CA GLU A 92 -27.89 -9.21 -17.29
C GLU A 92 -27.13 -9.44 -18.60
N GLY A 93 -27.68 -10.32 -19.46
CA GLY A 93 -27.01 -10.72 -20.70
C GLY A 93 -25.85 -11.68 -20.47
N SER A 94 -25.11 -11.97 -21.52
CA SER A 94 -24.00 -12.93 -21.47
C SER A 94 -22.87 -12.53 -22.44
N GLY A 95 -21.70 -13.14 -22.24
CA GLY A 95 -20.53 -12.94 -23.10
C GLY A 95 -20.09 -11.48 -23.16
N LYS A 96 -19.85 -10.96 -24.37
CA LYS A 96 -19.32 -9.61 -24.59
C LYS A 96 -20.36 -8.49 -24.38
N SER A 97 -21.65 -8.83 -24.25
CA SER A 97 -22.75 -7.89 -24.05
C SER A 97 -23.31 -7.90 -22.62
N ARG A 98 -22.70 -8.60 -21.69
CA ARG A 98 -23.13 -8.58 -20.29
C ARG A 98 -23.07 -7.17 -19.73
N LYS A 99 -24.09 -6.79 -18.96
CA LYS A 99 -24.18 -5.47 -18.33
C LYS A 99 -24.48 -5.63 -16.85
N SER A 100 -23.75 -4.91 -16.00
CA SER A 100 -24.07 -4.88 -14.57
C SER A 100 -25.43 -4.22 -14.35
N VAL A 101 -26.24 -4.82 -13.49
CA VAL A 101 -27.49 -4.24 -12.97
C VAL A 101 -27.41 -3.88 -11.49
N GLY A 102 -26.30 -4.21 -10.84
CA GLY A 102 -26.04 -3.89 -9.45
C GLY A 102 -25.09 -4.87 -8.78
N VAL A 103 -25.10 -4.87 -7.46
CA VAL A 103 -24.30 -5.74 -6.61
C VAL A 103 -25.17 -6.49 -5.61
N ARG A 104 -24.71 -7.67 -5.21
CA ARG A 104 -25.27 -8.44 -4.09
C ARG A 104 -24.26 -8.48 -2.95
N THR A 105 -24.74 -8.22 -1.74
CA THR A 105 -23.91 -8.29 -0.52
C THR A 105 -23.90 -9.71 0.05
N LYS A 106 -22.97 -9.99 0.97
CA LYS A 106 -22.93 -11.27 1.71
C LYS A 106 -24.15 -11.50 2.59
N ALA A 107 -24.91 -10.44 2.93
CA ALA A 107 -26.21 -10.56 3.59
C ALA A 107 -27.37 -10.89 2.62
N GLY A 108 -27.09 -11.06 1.33
CA GLY A 108 -28.08 -11.34 0.29
C GLY A 108 -28.81 -10.10 -0.25
N GLN A 109 -28.56 -8.91 0.28
CA GLN A 109 -29.18 -7.68 -0.19
C GLN A 109 -28.71 -7.33 -1.61
N PHE A 110 -29.65 -6.88 -2.45
CA PHE A 110 -29.35 -6.40 -3.79
C PHE A 110 -29.43 -4.86 -3.84
N HIS A 111 -28.38 -4.26 -4.36
CA HIS A 111 -28.32 -2.83 -4.62
C HIS A 111 -28.24 -2.61 -6.13
N ALA A 112 -29.31 -2.06 -6.71
CA ALA A 112 -29.35 -1.74 -8.15
C ALA A 112 -28.39 -0.61 -8.48
N ALA A 113 -27.64 -0.76 -9.58
CA ALA A 113 -26.71 0.24 -10.07
C ALA A 113 -26.52 0.11 -11.60
N LYS A 114 -26.50 1.24 -12.28
CA LYS A 114 -26.18 1.32 -13.72
C LYS A 114 -24.69 1.20 -13.99
N LEU A 115 -23.87 1.61 -13.04
CA LEU A 115 -22.42 1.54 -13.04
C LEU A 115 -21.95 1.04 -11.69
N VAL A 116 -21.03 0.10 -11.68
CA VAL A 116 -20.32 -0.40 -10.49
C VAL A 116 -18.86 -0.01 -10.61
N ILE A 117 -18.32 0.69 -9.61
CA ILE A 117 -16.90 1.05 -9.54
C ILE A 117 -16.26 0.21 -8.44
N VAL A 118 -15.34 -0.67 -8.80
CA VAL A 118 -14.68 -1.60 -7.89
C VAL A 118 -13.34 -1.03 -7.44
N THR A 119 -13.19 -0.79 -6.12
CA THR A 119 -11.99 -0.17 -5.52
C THR A 119 -11.53 -0.94 -4.28
N VAL A 120 -11.57 -2.28 -4.33
CA VAL A 120 -11.36 -3.16 -3.18
C VAL A 120 -9.90 -3.64 -3.03
N GLY A 121 -8.96 -3.00 -3.70
CA GLY A 121 -7.52 -3.25 -3.58
C GLY A 121 -7.15 -4.72 -3.80
N ALA A 122 -6.43 -5.31 -2.86
CA ALA A 122 -5.95 -6.71 -2.93
C ALA A 122 -7.06 -7.77 -3.03
N ALA A 123 -8.32 -7.40 -2.77
CA ALA A 123 -9.47 -8.31 -2.91
C ALA A 123 -10.16 -8.19 -4.28
N ALA A 124 -9.61 -7.43 -5.23
CA ALA A 124 -10.25 -7.11 -6.50
C ALA A 124 -10.65 -8.37 -7.31
N HIS A 125 -9.80 -9.38 -7.36
CA HIS A 125 -10.07 -10.63 -8.08
C HIS A 125 -11.26 -11.43 -7.51
N LYS A 126 -11.63 -11.22 -6.24
CA LYS A 126 -12.80 -11.86 -5.63
C LYS A 126 -14.12 -11.31 -6.18
N ILE A 127 -14.11 -10.08 -6.67
CA ILE A 127 -15.26 -9.36 -7.24
C ILE A 127 -15.20 -9.33 -8.76
N VAL A 128 -14.00 -9.19 -9.32
CA VAL A 128 -13.70 -9.17 -10.75
C VAL A 128 -12.62 -10.23 -11.01
N PRO A 129 -12.97 -11.50 -11.20
CA PRO A 129 -11.99 -12.57 -11.34
C PRO A 129 -10.98 -12.37 -12.45
N GLU A 130 -11.37 -11.69 -13.52
CA GLU A 130 -10.54 -11.41 -14.69
C GLU A 130 -9.29 -10.57 -14.36
N ILE A 131 -9.32 -9.79 -13.26
CA ILE A 131 -8.18 -8.96 -12.85
C ILE A 131 -7.06 -9.77 -12.18
N GLY A 132 -7.33 -10.98 -11.72
CA GLY A 132 -6.38 -11.81 -10.99
C GLY A 132 -5.11 -12.17 -11.78
N ALA A 133 -5.15 -12.07 -13.10
CA ALA A 133 -3.97 -12.23 -13.94
C ALA A 133 -3.07 -10.98 -14.00
N GLU A 134 -3.58 -9.80 -13.60
CA GLU A 134 -2.90 -8.51 -13.69
C GLU A 134 -2.53 -7.93 -12.32
N VAL A 135 -3.24 -8.36 -11.28
CA VAL A 135 -3.07 -7.84 -9.93
C VAL A 135 -2.82 -9.01 -8.97
N SER A 136 -1.73 -8.96 -8.26
CA SER A 136 -1.37 -9.90 -7.22
C SER A 136 -1.58 -9.27 -5.85
N ALA A 137 -2.25 -9.97 -4.93
CA ALA A 137 -2.22 -9.59 -3.53
C ALA A 137 -0.81 -9.82 -2.97
N LYS A 138 -0.13 -8.75 -2.58
CA LYS A 138 1.17 -8.81 -1.96
C LYS A 138 1.13 -8.11 -0.61
N SER A 139 2.00 -8.50 0.31
CA SER A 139 1.95 -7.97 1.66
C SER A 139 3.31 -7.63 2.23
N TRP A 140 3.28 -6.72 3.20
CA TRP A 140 4.37 -6.40 4.10
C TRP A 140 3.93 -6.44 5.55
N SER A 141 4.90 -6.71 6.42
CA SER A 141 4.71 -6.66 7.86
C SER A 141 4.54 -5.23 8.36
N VAL A 142 3.72 -5.10 9.39
CA VAL A 142 3.55 -3.87 10.17
C VAL A 142 3.70 -4.20 11.63
N ALA A 143 4.44 -3.39 12.36
CA ALA A 143 4.54 -3.47 13.79
C ALA A 143 4.60 -2.06 14.41
N HIS A 144 4.52 -2.00 15.71
CA HIS A 144 4.63 -0.75 16.45
C HIS A 144 5.56 -0.90 17.65
N VAL A 145 6.20 0.20 18.02
CA VAL A 145 6.91 0.34 19.31
C VAL A 145 6.07 1.23 20.19
N ARG A 146 5.81 0.79 21.43
CA ARG A 146 5.10 1.59 22.43
C ARG A 146 6.07 2.53 23.13
N LEU A 147 5.73 3.80 23.12
CA LEU A 147 6.48 4.88 23.75
C LEU A 147 5.76 5.36 25.02
N THR A 148 6.47 6.10 25.86
CA THR A 148 5.86 6.95 26.89
C THR A 148 5.33 8.24 26.24
N ALA A 149 4.53 9.01 26.99
CA ALA A 149 4.05 10.30 26.53
C ALA A 149 5.21 11.29 26.29
N ASP A 150 6.22 11.26 27.16
CA ASP A 150 7.40 12.14 27.05
C ASP A 150 8.27 11.78 25.84
N GLU A 151 8.47 10.48 25.57
CA GLU A 151 9.17 10.03 24.38
C GLU A 151 8.41 10.39 23.10
N THR A 152 7.09 10.24 23.12
CA THR A 152 6.22 10.66 21.99
C THR A 152 6.36 12.16 21.73
N ALA A 153 6.38 12.97 22.80
CA ALA A 153 6.56 14.41 22.69
C ALA A 153 7.97 14.77 22.18
N ALA A 154 9.00 14.06 22.65
CA ALA A 154 10.38 14.26 22.20
C ALA A 154 10.61 13.90 20.72
N LEU A 155 9.87 12.92 20.20
CA LEU A 155 9.95 12.49 18.79
C LEU A 155 8.92 13.18 17.89
N ARG A 156 8.22 14.19 18.40
CA ARG A 156 7.23 14.92 17.62
C ARG A 156 7.88 15.64 16.44
N GLY A 157 7.31 15.42 15.25
CA GLY A 157 7.79 16.02 14.01
C GLY A 157 9.07 15.36 13.46
N ILE A 158 9.51 14.22 14.02
CA ILE A 158 10.63 13.46 13.44
C ILE A 158 10.33 13.13 11.98
N PRO A 159 11.29 13.28 11.06
CA PRO A 159 11.07 12.94 9.66
C PRO A 159 10.65 11.47 9.48
N VAL A 160 9.79 11.20 8.52
CA VAL A 160 9.62 9.84 8.03
C VAL A 160 10.98 9.31 7.60
N THR A 161 11.45 8.29 8.29
CA THR A 161 12.75 7.69 8.02
C THR A 161 12.55 6.45 7.17
N TYR A 162 13.14 6.44 5.99
CA TYR A 162 13.03 5.37 5.00
C TYR A 162 14.42 4.88 4.59
N ALA A 163 14.80 3.72 5.09
CA ALA A 163 16.02 3.01 4.69
C ALA A 163 15.64 1.89 3.72
N ARG A 164 16.07 2.00 2.47
CA ARG A 164 15.65 1.14 1.37
C ARG A 164 15.91 -0.35 1.59
N ASP A 165 16.93 -0.68 2.34
CA ASP A 165 17.37 -2.05 2.65
C ASP A 165 16.85 -2.59 3.99
N LEU A 166 16.36 -1.74 4.86
CA LEU A 166 15.90 -2.11 6.19
C LEU A 166 14.40 -1.93 6.39
N GLY A 167 13.88 -0.73 6.15
CA GLY A 167 12.50 -0.42 6.44
C GLY A 167 12.22 1.06 6.59
N PHE A 168 11.09 1.37 7.19
CA PHE A 168 10.70 2.75 7.46
C PHE A 168 9.85 2.87 8.72
N PHE A 169 9.90 4.04 9.35
CA PHE A 169 9.01 4.41 10.45
C PHE A 169 8.50 5.83 10.27
N PHE A 170 7.45 6.11 11.02
CA PHE A 170 6.76 7.41 11.03
C PHE A 170 6.91 8.07 12.40
N GLU A 171 6.58 9.37 12.46
CA GLU A 171 6.34 10.07 13.71
C GLU A 171 5.36 9.27 14.60
N PRO A 172 5.60 9.17 15.92
CA PRO A 172 4.67 8.47 16.79
C PRO A 172 3.32 9.19 16.88
N ASP A 173 2.23 8.41 16.89
CA ASP A 173 0.89 8.96 17.07
C ASP A 173 0.70 9.46 18.51
N PRO A 174 0.43 10.76 18.71
CA PRO A 174 0.29 11.33 20.04
C PRO A 174 -0.93 10.84 20.83
N LYS A 175 -1.90 10.19 20.16
CA LYS A 175 -3.08 9.64 20.83
C LYS A 175 -2.85 8.25 21.39
N THR A 176 -2.00 7.47 20.74
CA THR A 176 -1.76 6.07 21.09
C THR A 176 -0.38 5.82 21.67
N ASN A 177 0.54 6.78 21.52
CA ASN A 177 1.97 6.65 21.82
C ASN A 177 2.61 5.46 21.09
N LEU A 178 2.18 5.21 19.85
CA LEU A 178 2.71 4.16 19.02
C LEU A 178 3.54 4.72 17.88
N LEU A 179 4.79 4.27 17.77
CA LEU A 179 5.64 4.50 16.60
C LEU A 179 5.45 3.33 15.65
N LYS A 180 4.86 3.60 14.49
CA LYS A 180 4.65 2.60 13.44
C LYS A 180 5.94 2.35 12.69
N ILE A 181 6.29 1.06 12.51
CA ILE A 181 7.48 0.62 11.79
C ILE A 181 7.11 -0.53 10.84
N CYS A 182 7.72 -0.53 9.66
CA CYS A 182 7.56 -1.56 8.64
C CYS A 182 8.93 -1.94 8.07
N PRO A 183 9.16 -3.21 7.70
CA PRO A 183 10.37 -3.60 7.01
C PRO A 183 10.31 -3.24 5.52
N MET A 184 11.44 -3.22 4.86
CA MET A 184 11.54 -3.32 3.40
C MET A 184 11.90 -4.75 3.01
N GLY A 185 11.51 -5.14 1.79
CA GLY A 185 11.79 -6.49 1.30
C GLY A 185 10.96 -6.83 0.07
N GLY A 186 11.08 -8.06 -0.41
CA GLY A 186 10.27 -8.59 -1.52
C GLY A 186 8.79 -8.73 -1.18
N GLY A 187 8.48 -8.86 0.11
CA GLY A 187 7.13 -9.07 0.61
C GLY A 187 6.65 -10.51 0.50
N TYR A 188 5.38 -10.72 0.79
CA TYR A 188 4.78 -12.04 0.84
C TYR A 188 3.57 -12.13 -0.07
N ILE A 189 3.38 -13.33 -0.64
CA ILE A 189 2.16 -13.74 -1.37
C ILE A 189 1.48 -14.86 -0.60
N ASN A 190 0.20 -15.09 -0.90
CA ASN A 190 -0.61 -16.18 -0.36
C ASN A 190 -1.35 -16.84 -1.51
N THR A 191 -0.64 -17.67 -2.26
CA THR A 191 -1.14 -18.27 -3.48
C THR A 191 -2.22 -19.32 -3.20
N ASN A 192 -3.41 -19.13 -3.76
CA ASN A 192 -4.46 -20.14 -3.74
C ASN A 192 -4.06 -21.29 -4.69
N PRO A 193 -3.92 -22.53 -4.19
CA PRO A 193 -3.49 -23.67 -5.01
C PRO A 193 -4.43 -24.01 -6.18
N GLY A 194 -5.72 -23.69 -6.02
CA GLY A 194 -6.73 -23.98 -7.06
C GLY A 194 -6.69 -23.00 -8.23
N THR A 195 -6.39 -21.73 -7.95
CA THR A 195 -6.41 -20.65 -8.96
C THR A 195 -5.02 -20.20 -9.39
N GLY A 196 -3.97 -20.45 -8.59
CA GLY A 196 -2.63 -19.92 -8.80
C GLY A 196 -2.53 -18.41 -8.53
N ILE A 197 -3.57 -17.78 -7.99
CA ILE A 197 -3.63 -16.35 -7.72
C ILE A 197 -3.33 -16.10 -6.25
N SER A 198 -2.51 -15.09 -5.95
CA SER A 198 -2.30 -14.65 -4.56
C SER A 198 -3.51 -13.89 -4.04
N GLU A 199 -4.00 -14.29 -2.89
CA GLU A 199 -5.22 -13.77 -2.27
C GLU A 199 -4.96 -13.17 -0.89
N ALA A 200 -5.45 -11.96 -0.64
CA ALA A 200 -5.48 -11.43 0.71
C ALA A 200 -6.46 -12.25 1.58
N PRO A 201 -6.03 -12.74 2.76
CA PRO A 201 -6.90 -13.44 3.70
C PRO A 201 -8.08 -12.54 4.12
N GLN A 202 -9.19 -13.18 4.53
CA GLN A 202 -10.34 -12.44 5.07
C GLN A 202 -10.05 -11.87 6.47
N GLU A 203 -9.30 -12.63 7.26
CA GLU A 203 -8.92 -12.26 8.62
C GLU A 203 -7.56 -11.56 8.64
N LEU A 204 -7.43 -10.60 9.56
CA LEU A 204 -6.17 -9.92 9.79
C LEU A 204 -5.14 -10.91 10.38
N MET A 205 -4.07 -11.14 9.64
CA MET A 205 -2.97 -11.98 10.10
C MET A 205 -2.13 -11.21 11.13
N ARG A 206 -2.29 -11.56 12.41
CA ARG A 206 -1.54 -10.97 13.54
C ARG A 206 -0.19 -11.67 13.74
N PHE A 207 0.63 -11.57 12.73
CA PHE A 207 1.92 -12.24 12.64
C PHE A 207 2.94 -11.31 11.96
N VAL A 208 4.19 -11.41 12.34
CA VAL A 208 5.32 -10.78 11.67
C VAL A 208 6.46 -11.79 11.61
N PRO A 209 6.95 -12.13 10.42
CA PRO A 209 8.12 -13.01 10.26
C PRO A 209 9.33 -12.49 11.03
N LYS A 210 10.13 -13.41 11.57
CA LYS A 210 11.34 -13.07 12.36
C LYS A 210 12.34 -12.24 11.56
N GLU A 211 12.49 -12.53 10.28
CA GLU A 211 13.35 -11.78 9.39
C GLU A 211 12.91 -10.31 9.27
N ASP A 212 11.62 -10.08 9.14
CA ASP A 212 11.05 -8.73 9.10
C ASP A 212 11.20 -8.00 10.43
N GLU A 213 10.99 -8.73 11.55
CA GLU A 213 11.23 -8.19 12.88
C GLU A 213 12.68 -7.76 13.06
N GLU A 214 13.63 -8.58 12.60
CA GLU A 214 15.06 -8.25 12.70
C GLU A 214 15.45 -7.04 11.85
N ARG A 215 14.92 -6.92 10.64
CA ARG A 215 15.13 -5.72 9.82
C ARG A 215 14.59 -4.45 10.48
N MET A 216 13.41 -4.52 11.10
CA MET A 216 12.84 -3.41 11.84
C MET A 216 13.70 -3.03 13.05
N ARG A 217 14.21 -4.03 13.78
CA ARG A 217 15.12 -3.81 14.91
C ARG A 217 16.45 -3.21 14.48
N GLU A 218 16.99 -3.67 13.35
CA GLU A 218 18.22 -3.11 12.79
C GLU A 218 18.04 -1.65 12.37
N LEU A 219 16.91 -1.31 11.76
CA LEU A 219 16.59 0.10 11.47
C LEU A 219 16.58 0.95 12.75
N LEU A 220 15.97 0.42 13.83
CA LEU A 220 15.96 1.13 15.11
C LEU A 220 17.36 1.21 15.73
N ARG A 221 18.19 0.15 15.69
CA ARG A 221 19.58 0.21 16.20
C ARG A 221 20.37 1.31 15.50
N GLN A 222 20.21 1.44 14.20
CA GLN A 222 20.92 2.45 13.42
C GLN A 222 20.38 3.87 13.61
N THR A 223 19.15 4.04 14.05
CA THR A 223 18.50 5.36 14.15
C THR A 223 18.14 5.77 15.57
N LEU A 224 17.40 4.93 16.26
CA LEU A 224 16.82 5.14 17.59
C LEU A 224 17.14 3.94 18.51
N PRO A 225 18.43 3.69 18.84
CA PRO A 225 18.87 2.45 19.51
C PRO A 225 18.18 2.18 20.85
N CYS A 226 17.74 3.20 21.57
CA CYS A 226 16.98 3.04 22.82
C CYS A 226 15.63 2.34 22.63
N LEU A 227 15.13 2.24 21.41
CA LEU A 227 13.87 1.57 21.06
C LEU A 227 14.07 0.17 20.47
N ALA A 228 15.30 -0.20 20.08
CA ALA A 228 15.58 -1.38 19.28
C ALA A 228 15.18 -2.70 19.96
N ASP A 229 15.38 -2.79 21.27
CA ASP A 229 15.12 -4.03 22.04
C ASP A 229 13.74 -4.05 22.70
N ARG A 230 12.94 -3.02 22.50
CA ARG A 230 11.56 -2.98 23.02
C ARG A 230 10.68 -4.01 22.34
N PRO A 231 9.67 -4.54 23.02
CA PRO A 231 8.68 -5.40 22.39
C PRO A 231 7.99 -4.72 21.22
N LEU A 232 7.98 -5.37 20.06
CA LEU A 232 7.12 -4.96 18.95
C LEU A 232 5.68 -5.41 19.24
N VAL A 233 4.76 -4.47 19.23
CA VAL A 233 3.34 -4.66 19.54
C VAL A 233 2.47 -4.42 18.31
N GLU A 234 1.19 -4.79 18.40
CA GLU A 234 0.20 -4.59 17.33
C GLU A 234 0.72 -5.02 15.96
N LYS A 235 1.29 -6.22 15.92
CA LYS A 235 1.87 -6.84 14.72
C LYS A 235 0.77 -7.32 13.78
N PHE A 236 0.93 -7.07 12.48
CA PHE A 236 0.04 -7.63 11.46
C PHE A 236 0.67 -7.59 10.06
N ILE A 237 0.08 -8.36 9.15
CA ILE A 237 0.41 -8.35 7.71
C ILE A 237 -0.58 -7.43 7.00
N CYS A 238 -0.06 -6.47 6.24
CA CYS A 238 -0.84 -5.51 5.45
C CYS A 238 -0.77 -5.89 3.97
N TRP A 239 -1.93 -6.07 3.33
CA TRP A 239 -2.05 -6.49 1.94
C TRP A 239 -2.34 -5.31 1.02
N PHE A 240 -1.74 -5.32 -0.16
CA PHE A 240 -1.93 -4.33 -1.22
C PHE A 240 -2.01 -5.00 -2.59
N ALA A 241 -2.58 -4.29 -3.55
CA ALA A 241 -2.79 -4.75 -4.92
C ALA A 241 -1.57 -4.40 -5.78
N ASP A 242 -0.77 -5.41 -6.11
CA ASP A 242 0.46 -5.24 -6.86
C ASP A 242 0.27 -5.51 -8.34
N THR A 243 0.80 -4.64 -9.19
CA THR A 243 0.87 -4.83 -10.65
C THR A 243 2.30 -5.02 -11.10
N ALA A 244 2.52 -5.63 -12.26
CA ALA A 244 3.84 -5.97 -12.78
C ALA A 244 4.78 -4.76 -12.95
N ASP A 245 4.23 -3.60 -13.25
CA ASP A 245 4.96 -2.35 -13.46
C ASP A 245 4.74 -1.30 -12.36
N SER A 246 4.01 -1.66 -11.31
CA SER A 246 3.59 -0.77 -10.22
C SER A 246 2.72 0.41 -10.66
N ASP A 247 2.16 0.37 -11.87
CA ASP A 247 1.19 1.35 -12.33
C ASP A 247 -0.25 0.96 -11.96
N PHE A 248 -1.09 1.95 -11.77
CA PHE A 248 -2.52 1.76 -11.52
C PHE A 248 -3.24 1.14 -12.72
N ILE A 249 -4.38 0.52 -12.45
CA ILE A 249 -5.38 0.16 -13.46
C ILE A 249 -6.65 0.94 -13.13
N VAL A 250 -7.02 1.85 -14.03
CA VAL A 250 -8.22 2.70 -13.91
C VAL A 250 -8.96 2.60 -15.24
N ASP A 251 -9.79 1.58 -15.41
CA ASP A 251 -10.42 1.32 -16.70
C ASP A 251 -11.73 0.54 -16.55
N TYR A 252 -12.48 0.45 -17.63
CA TYR A 252 -13.63 -0.44 -17.69
C TYR A 252 -13.22 -1.90 -17.76
N VAL A 253 -13.93 -2.75 -17.02
CA VAL A 253 -13.75 -4.21 -17.10
C VAL A 253 -14.22 -4.69 -18.47
N PRO A 254 -13.42 -5.46 -19.22
CA PRO A 254 -13.79 -5.93 -20.54
C PRO A 254 -15.09 -6.75 -20.53
N ASN A 255 -15.81 -6.70 -21.63
CA ASN A 255 -17.07 -7.45 -21.85
C ASN A 255 -18.17 -7.13 -20.82
N THR A 256 -18.20 -5.92 -20.26
CA THR A 256 -19.23 -5.47 -19.32
C THR A 256 -20.06 -4.30 -19.84
N SER A 257 -19.99 -4.02 -21.13
CA SER A 257 -20.71 -2.88 -21.77
C SER A 257 -20.48 -1.55 -21.01
N SER A 258 -19.25 -1.31 -20.57
CA SER A 258 -18.82 -0.15 -19.75
C SER A 258 -19.64 0.08 -18.47
N SER A 259 -20.27 -0.96 -17.95
CA SER A 259 -21.09 -0.91 -16.72
C SER A 259 -20.33 -1.30 -15.46
N VAL A 260 -19.08 -1.75 -15.59
CA VAL A 260 -18.17 -2.00 -14.46
C VAL A 260 -16.85 -1.32 -14.74
N MET A 261 -16.39 -0.52 -13.79
CA MET A 261 -15.08 0.12 -13.77
C MET A 261 -14.27 -0.44 -12.62
N ILE A 262 -12.96 -0.51 -12.78
CA ILE A 262 -12.03 -0.88 -11.71
C ILE A 262 -11.00 0.23 -11.49
N LEU A 263 -10.66 0.48 -10.23
CA LEU A 263 -9.52 1.27 -9.79
C LEU A 263 -8.72 0.43 -8.81
N THR A 264 -7.55 -0.03 -9.23
CA THR A 264 -6.70 -0.95 -8.46
C THR A 264 -5.22 -0.77 -8.83
N GLY A 265 -4.35 -1.65 -8.37
CA GLY A 265 -2.92 -1.59 -8.68
C GLY A 265 -2.18 -0.54 -7.86
N ASP A 266 -2.56 -0.36 -6.58
CA ASP A 266 -1.93 0.61 -5.68
C ASP A 266 -0.45 0.33 -5.42
N SER A 267 -0.02 -0.90 -5.59
CA SER A 267 1.39 -1.36 -5.48
C SER A 267 2.14 -0.79 -4.26
N GLY A 268 1.41 -0.59 -3.14
CA GLY A 268 1.93 -0.05 -1.88
C GLY A 268 2.15 1.47 -1.88
N HIS A 269 1.73 2.20 -2.91
CA HIS A 269 1.89 3.67 -2.98
C HIS A 269 0.60 4.43 -3.33
N GLY A 270 -0.56 3.78 -3.28
CA GLY A 270 -1.84 4.38 -3.70
C GLY A 270 -2.39 5.43 -2.75
N PHE A 271 -2.19 5.30 -1.43
CA PHE A 271 -2.86 6.17 -0.46
C PHE A 271 -2.49 7.66 -0.62
N LYS A 272 -1.28 7.98 -1.04
CA LYS A 272 -0.86 9.37 -1.34
C LYS A 272 -1.69 10.01 -2.45
N MET A 273 -2.29 9.20 -3.34
CA MET A 273 -3.14 9.66 -4.44
C MET A 273 -4.60 9.83 -4.05
N PHE A 274 -4.97 9.44 -2.82
CA PHE A 274 -6.35 9.47 -2.32
C PHE A 274 -7.10 10.79 -2.57
N PRO A 275 -6.48 11.98 -2.43
CA PRO A 275 -7.17 13.24 -2.71
C PRO A 275 -7.54 13.48 -4.18
N ILE A 276 -6.91 12.76 -5.11
CA ILE A 276 -7.05 13.01 -6.55
C ILE A 276 -7.65 11.83 -7.32
N VAL A 277 -7.79 10.65 -6.72
CA VAL A 277 -8.30 9.47 -7.46
C VAL A 277 -9.70 9.66 -8.02
N GLY A 278 -10.52 10.46 -7.38
CA GLY A 278 -11.85 10.81 -7.88
C GLY A 278 -11.80 11.47 -9.28
N ARG A 279 -10.79 12.32 -9.52
CA ARG A 279 -10.58 12.94 -10.84
C ARG A 279 -10.20 11.91 -11.90
N TRP A 280 -9.47 10.87 -11.54
CA TRP A 280 -9.09 9.81 -12.50
C TRP A 280 -10.31 9.06 -13.01
N VAL A 281 -11.23 8.75 -12.08
CA VAL A 281 -12.51 8.13 -12.41
C VAL A 281 -13.38 9.07 -13.23
N ASP A 282 -13.52 10.33 -12.80
CA ASP A 282 -14.30 11.36 -13.51
C ASP A 282 -13.80 11.59 -14.95
N ASN A 283 -12.49 11.68 -15.14
CA ASN A 283 -11.88 11.83 -16.46
C ASN A 283 -12.23 10.66 -17.40
N LEU A 284 -12.27 9.43 -16.89
CA LEU A 284 -12.65 8.26 -17.67
C LEU A 284 -14.16 8.26 -17.97
N LEU A 285 -15.00 8.61 -16.99
CA LEU A 285 -16.46 8.70 -17.16
C LEU A 285 -16.86 9.71 -18.22
N ASN A 286 -16.13 10.83 -18.30
CA ASN A 286 -16.39 11.93 -19.21
C ASN A 286 -15.50 11.89 -20.49
N ALA A 287 -14.74 10.80 -20.69
CA ALA A 287 -13.90 10.66 -21.89
C ALA A 287 -14.78 10.57 -23.16
N PRO A 288 -14.56 11.42 -24.18
CA PRO A 288 -15.39 11.46 -25.39
C PRO A 288 -15.43 10.13 -26.14
N ASP A 289 -14.35 9.36 -26.10
CA ASP A 289 -14.21 8.04 -26.73
C ASP A 289 -14.47 6.88 -25.76
N GLY A 290 -14.84 7.17 -24.51
CA GLY A 290 -15.06 6.17 -23.46
C GLY A 290 -13.80 5.41 -23.05
N LYS A 291 -12.59 5.96 -23.30
CA LYS A 291 -11.32 5.26 -23.05
C LYS A 291 -10.44 6.00 -22.05
N GLN A 292 -9.70 5.22 -21.28
CA GLN A 292 -8.64 5.76 -20.42
C GLN A 292 -7.59 6.48 -21.27
N SER A 293 -7.37 7.77 -20.97
CA SER A 293 -6.43 8.64 -21.69
C SER A 293 -4.96 8.27 -21.43
N ILE A 294 -4.66 7.69 -20.26
CA ILE A 294 -3.31 7.26 -19.87
C ILE A 294 -3.13 5.79 -20.28
N PRO A 295 -2.36 5.48 -21.33
CA PRO A 295 -2.29 4.12 -21.89
C PRO A 295 -1.86 3.05 -20.88
N ARG A 296 -0.92 3.38 -19.99
CA ARG A 296 -0.41 2.45 -18.96
C ARG A 296 -1.42 2.15 -17.85
N TRP A 297 -2.51 2.90 -17.72
CA TRP A 297 -3.57 2.68 -16.74
C TRP A 297 -4.76 1.92 -17.31
N ARG A 298 -4.70 1.57 -18.59
CA ARG A 298 -5.74 0.77 -19.25
C ARG A 298 -5.74 -0.65 -18.74
N TRP A 299 -6.88 -1.30 -18.87
CA TRP A 299 -6.95 -2.74 -18.72
C TRP A 299 -5.92 -3.40 -19.64
N ARG A 300 -5.16 -4.32 -19.07
CA ARG A 300 -4.09 -5.01 -19.77
C ARG A 300 -4.57 -6.37 -20.24
N VAL A 301 -4.07 -6.82 -21.37
CA VAL A 301 -4.24 -8.22 -21.79
C VAL A 301 -3.16 -9.02 -21.06
N PRO A 302 -3.54 -10.04 -20.27
CA PRO A 302 -2.56 -10.84 -19.56
C PRO A 302 -1.51 -11.41 -20.52
N LYS A 303 -0.25 -11.17 -20.26
CA LYS A 303 0.79 -11.99 -20.88
C LYS A 303 0.62 -13.39 -20.31
N GLN A 304 0.53 -14.41 -21.16
CA GLN A 304 0.50 -15.79 -20.70
C GLN A 304 1.72 -16.04 -19.82
N LYS A 305 1.49 -16.34 -18.56
CA LYS A 305 2.55 -16.71 -17.62
C LYS A 305 2.70 -18.21 -17.61
N ALA A 306 3.93 -18.68 -17.42
CA ALA A 306 4.16 -20.08 -17.10
C ALA A 306 3.50 -20.38 -15.72
N LYS A 307 2.96 -21.59 -15.58
CA LYS A 307 2.33 -22.02 -14.34
C LYS A 307 3.35 -21.95 -13.19
N GLY A 308 3.10 -21.11 -12.19
CA GLY A 308 3.99 -20.90 -11.05
C GLY A 308 4.89 -19.65 -11.11
N GLU A 309 4.84 -18.87 -12.18
CA GLU A 309 5.50 -17.55 -12.19
C GLU A 309 4.70 -16.56 -11.34
N SER A 310 5.30 -16.17 -10.23
CA SER A 310 4.85 -14.98 -9.50
C SER A 310 5.14 -13.72 -10.33
N PHE A 311 4.46 -12.60 -10.04
CA PHE A 311 4.87 -11.32 -10.58
C PHE A 311 6.22 -10.96 -9.98
N ASP A 312 7.30 -11.34 -10.65
CA ASP A 312 8.64 -10.92 -10.30
C ASP A 312 8.80 -9.48 -10.81
N HIS A 313 8.79 -8.54 -9.87
CA HIS A 313 8.76 -7.13 -10.20
C HIS A 313 10.15 -6.58 -10.16
N ASP A 314 10.67 -6.29 -11.31
CA ASP A 314 11.88 -5.48 -11.47
C ASP A 314 11.57 -3.98 -11.26
N VAL A 315 10.90 -3.68 -10.13
CA VAL A 315 10.65 -2.29 -9.73
C VAL A 315 11.75 -1.81 -8.79
N SER A 316 12.38 -0.73 -9.16
CA SER A 316 13.58 -0.20 -8.50
C SER A 316 13.45 0.10 -7.00
N TRP A 317 12.24 0.22 -6.47
CA TRP A 317 11.99 0.49 -5.05
C TRP A 317 11.77 -0.76 -4.19
N ARG A 318 11.63 -1.95 -4.79
CA ARG A 318 11.51 -3.23 -4.09
C ARG A 318 12.85 -3.95 -4.09
N ILE A 319 13.24 -4.49 -2.95
CA ILE A 319 14.48 -5.25 -2.76
C ILE A 319 14.14 -6.57 -2.10
N GLY A 320 14.71 -7.66 -2.62
CA GLY A 320 14.55 -9.00 -2.05
C GLY A 320 13.56 -9.88 -2.80
N THR A 321 13.51 -11.14 -2.40
CA THR A 321 12.69 -12.19 -3.02
C THR A 321 11.29 -12.22 -2.41
N VAL A 322 10.28 -12.35 -3.24
CA VAL A 322 8.90 -12.61 -2.81
C VAL A 322 8.80 -14.05 -2.28
N ARG A 323 8.13 -14.24 -1.13
CA ARG A 323 7.99 -15.55 -0.48
C ARG A 323 6.52 -15.87 -0.23
N GLU A 324 6.19 -17.17 -0.21
CA GLU A 324 4.89 -17.63 0.28
C GLU A 324 4.79 -17.45 1.78
N ILE A 325 3.73 -16.76 2.23
CA ILE A 325 3.55 -16.49 3.66
C ILE A 325 3.36 -17.78 4.49
N ARG A 326 2.75 -18.80 3.91
CA ARG A 326 2.54 -20.10 4.56
C ARG A 326 3.86 -20.80 4.85
N ASP A 327 4.79 -20.81 3.89
CA ASP A 327 6.09 -21.44 4.07
C ASP A 327 6.88 -20.80 5.22
N VAL A 328 6.73 -19.47 5.39
CA VAL A 328 7.37 -18.74 6.49
C VAL A 328 6.74 -19.09 7.83
N GLN A 329 5.40 -19.18 7.89
CA GLN A 329 4.68 -19.56 9.10
C GLN A 329 5.06 -20.98 9.54
N ASP A 330 5.09 -21.92 8.59
CA ASP A 330 5.43 -23.32 8.86
C ASP A 330 6.88 -23.47 9.35
N GLN A 331 7.83 -22.78 8.72
CA GLN A 331 9.24 -22.77 9.13
C GLN A 331 9.45 -22.22 10.55
N GLU A 332 8.67 -21.22 10.94
CA GLU A 332 8.76 -20.64 12.28
C GLU A 332 8.02 -21.46 13.35
N ALA A 333 6.97 -22.19 12.97
CA ALA A 333 6.24 -23.07 13.86
C ALA A 333 7.03 -24.34 14.23
N VAL A 334 7.86 -24.83 13.30
CA VAL A 334 8.66 -26.06 13.47
C VAL A 334 9.91 -25.85 14.33
N LYS A 335 10.39 -24.62 14.52
CA LYS A 335 11.54 -24.36 15.40
C LYS A 335 11.15 -24.57 16.87
N PRO A 336 11.72 -25.56 17.58
CA PRO A 336 11.41 -25.77 18.99
C PRO A 336 11.74 -24.52 19.79
N LYS A 337 10.89 -24.20 20.75
CA LYS A 337 11.20 -23.23 21.79
C LYS A 337 12.40 -23.77 22.55
N MET A 338 13.61 -23.29 22.27
CA MET A 338 14.77 -23.48 23.14
C MET A 338 14.63 -22.59 24.36
#